data_812a51a00212ee558482532179cf966b
#
_entry.id   812a51a00212ee558482532179cf966b
#
_cell.length_a   1.000
_cell.length_b   1.000
_cell.length_c   1.000
_cell.angle_alpha   90.00
_cell.angle_beta   90.00
_cell.angle_gamma   90.00
#
_symmetry.space_group_name_H-M   'P 1'
#
loop_
_entity.id
_entity.type
_entity.pdbx_description
1 polymer ?
#
loop_
_entity_poly.entity_id
_entity_poly.type
_entity_poly.pdbx_seq_one_letter_code
_entity_poly.pdbx_strand_id
1 'polypeptide(L)'
;MDPVGTGYGVLLDESCADQFYGIEEDAEAFLTFVEKWLHRYGRWTSPKYLIGESYGCTRAATAAGMAASRSHARSYALAFDGIVMIGNTVTTGKYFEREVPVEHAVVAFPSYAAIHWYHNHPTDEPLESFVRRAKEFADTTYLLALYRGNSLPEQEREDVIRQIQAFTGVSRQYLTDRALRIDDESFRLEVIKDKGASVARFDGRITRPRYVPEAVEQDAGVYDDASSDRYGPVFFGVTTGVIFPQLNIHLDRVYVPSACMYDMFTKKDRWNREAPMGTTGAQLRNAMYRTHGLRVLFANGYYDTATHIGIIHYMLDHAGLPMDRVTLKGYPSGHMIYIGEDNVKALSSDIRSFITKG
;
A
#
# COMPACT_ATOMS: atom_id res chain seq x y z
N MET A 1 0.97 -4.98 18.24
CA MET A 1 2.40 -4.77 18.61
C MET A 1 2.84 -3.45 18.07
N ASP A 2 3.50 -2.65 18.88
CA ASP A 2 4.19 -1.45 18.42
C ASP A 2 5.62 -1.86 18.03
N PRO A 3 6.04 -1.72 16.77
CA PRO A 3 7.44 -1.95 16.38
C PRO A 3 8.40 -1.04 17.13
N VAL A 4 9.68 -1.44 17.21
CA VAL A 4 10.70 -0.64 17.88
C VAL A 4 10.78 0.76 17.22
N GLY A 5 10.72 1.80 18.06
CA GLY A 5 10.69 3.20 17.62
C GLY A 5 9.31 3.74 17.25
N THR A 6 8.23 2.94 17.38
CA THR A 6 6.85 3.39 17.15
C THR A 6 5.98 3.13 18.36
N GLY A 7 4.82 3.81 18.43
CA GLY A 7 3.89 3.66 19.52
C GLY A 7 4.53 3.92 20.87
N TYR A 8 4.45 2.95 21.74
CA TYR A 8 5.17 2.91 23.02
C TYR A 8 6.46 2.09 22.98
N GLY A 9 6.77 1.46 21.84
CA GLY A 9 8.01 0.74 21.60
C GLY A 9 9.20 1.70 21.52
N VAL A 10 10.26 1.45 22.29
CA VAL A 10 11.46 2.29 22.28
C VAL A 10 12.70 1.47 22.02
N LEU A 11 13.64 2.10 21.36
CA LEU A 11 15.00 1.63 21.30
C LEU A 11 15.68 1.97 22.63
N LEU A 12 16.12 0.95 23.36
CA LEU A 12 16.75 1.14 24.68
C LEU A 12 18.21 1.55 24.56
N ASP A 13 18.87 1.20 23.45
CA ASP A 13 20.27 1.50 23.16
C ASP A 13 20.40 1.83 21.67
N GLU A 14 20.80 3.07 21.36
CA GLU A 14 20.99 3.54 20.00
C GLU A 14 22.04 2.73 19.21
N SER A 15 23.01 2.12 19.90
CA SER A 15 24.01 1.27 19.25
C SER A 15 23.42 -0.03 18.66
N CYS A 16 22.17 -0.38 19.04
CA CYS A 16 21.45 -1.55 18.55
C CYS A 16 20.45 -1.20 17.43
N ALA A 17 20.41 0.04 16.94
CA ALA A 17 19.42 0.49 15.94
C ALA A 17 19.40 -0.39 14.69
N ASP A 18 20.58 -0.76 14.19
CA ASP A 18 20.74 -1.59 13.00
C ASP A 18 20.14 -3.02 13.13
N GLN A 19 19.82 -3.44 14.35
CA GLN A 19 19.16 -4.73 14.60
C GLN A 19 17.62 -4.66 14.42
N PHE A 20 17.06 -3.46 14.24
CA PHE A 20 15.61 -3.24 14.20
C PHE A 20 15.16 -2.43 12.98
N TYR A 21 16.04 -1.60 12.44
CA TYR A 21 15.68 -0.65 11.39
C TYR A 21 16.06 -1.18 10.00
N GLY A 22 15.27 -2.11 9.50
CA GLY A 22 15.37 -2.71 8.18
C GLY A 22 14.21 -3.63 7.92
N ILE A 23 14.04 -4.07 6.66
CA ILE A 23 12.90 -4.91 6.27
C ILE A 23 12.98 -6.28 6.95
N GLU A 24 14.13 -6.91 6.95
CA GLU A 24 14.32 -8.23 7.55
C GLU A 24 14.49 -8.14 9.06
N GLU A 25 15.18 -7.13 9.56
CA GLU A 25 15.40 -6.85 10.98
C GLU A 25 14.07 -6.58 11.72
N ASP A 26 13.20 -5.79 11.12
CA ASP A 26 11.85 -5.53 11.63
C ASP A 26 10.99 -6.80 11.64
N ALA A 27 11.05 -7.60 10.57
CA ALA A 27 10.34 -8.87 10.50
C ALA A 27 10.84 -9.89 11.54
N GLU A 28 12.16 -9.95 11.80
CA GLU A 28 12.75 -10.79 12.83
C GLU A 28 12.32 -10.36 14.24
N ALA A 29 12.31 -9.06 14.51
CA ALA A 29 11.81 -8.52 15.78
C ALA A 29 10.32 -8.87 15.99
N PHE A 30 9.53 -8.76 14.93
CA PHE A 30 8.12 -9.14 14.94
C PHE A 30 7.93 -10.65 15.21
N LEU A 31 8.67 -11.52 14.54
CA LEU A 31 8.62 -12.96 14.78
C LEU A 31 9.02 -13.32 16.21
N THR A 32 10.06 -12.68 16.73
CA THR A 32 10.48 -12.84 18.13
C THR A 32 9.37 -12.48 19.11
N PHE A 33 8.65 -11.39 18.84
CA PHE A 33 7.49 -11.02 19.65
C PHE A 33 6.39 -12.07 19.58
N VAL A 34 6.03 -12.54 18.38
CA VAL A 34 4.99 -13.56 18.18
C VAL A 34 5.32 -14.85 18.93
N GLU A 35 6.55 -15.35 18.80
CA GLU A 35 6.98 -16.56 19.50
C GLU A 35 6.90 -16.42 21.02
N LYS A 36 7.41 -15.32 21.58
CA LYS A 36 7.32 -15.04 23.02
C LYS A 36 5.88 -14.94 23.51
N TRP A 37 5.00 -14.33 22.71
CA TRP A 37 3.58 -14.21 23.03
C TRP A 37 2.89 -15.59 23.01
N LEU A 38 3.10 -16.39 21.98
CA LEU A 38 2.55 -17.74 21.85
C LEU A 38 2.99 -18.63 23.01
N HIS A 39 4.27 -18.54 23.40
CA HIS A 39 4.81 -19.27 24.54
C HIS A 39 4.16 -18.83 25.86
N ARG A 40 4.13 -17.53 26.12
CA ARG A 40 3.57 -16.96 27.35
C ARG A 40 2.11 -17.33 27.58
N TYR A 41 1.31 -17.35 26.51
CA TYR A 41 -0.14 -17.60 26.60
C TYR A 41 -0.56 -19.02 26.20
N GLY A 42 0.38 -19.90 25.89
CA GLY A 42 0.08 -21.30 25.54
C GLY A 42 -0.73 -21.42 24.24
N ARG A 43 -0.50 -20.55 23.24
CA ARG A 43 -1.34 -20.44 22.03
C ARG A 43 -0.73 -21.07 20.77
N TRP A 44 0.25 -21.95 20.91
CA TRP A 44 0.92 -22.58 19.77
C TRP A 44 -0.01 -23.39 18.85
N THR A 45 -1.05 -24.00 19.39
CA THR A 45 -2.04 -24.79 18.63
C THR A 45 -3.17 -23.95 18.02
N SER A 46 -3.23 -22.64 18.34
CA SER A 46 -4.27 -21.74 17.80
C SER A 46 -3.97 -21.39 16.35
N PRO A 47 -5.00 -21.24 15.51
CA PRO A 47 -4.84 -20.65 14.19
C PRO A 47 -4.25 -19.24 14.29
N LYS A 48 -3.33 -18.92 13.40
CA LYS A 48 -2.56 -17.66 13.41
C LYS A 48 -2.81 -16.88 12.14
N TYR A 49 -3.36 -15.69 12.30
CA TYR A 49 -3.65 -14.77 11.19
C TYR A 49 -2.88 -13.47 11.38
N LEU A 50 -2.28 -12.98 10.30
CA LEU A 50 -1.65 -11.66 10.25
C LEU A 50 -2.58 -10.69 9.53
N ILE A 51 -2.65 -9.46 10.01
CA ILE A 51 -3.26 -8.34 9.29
C ILE A 51 -2.20 -7.27 9.17
N GLY A 52 -1.84 -6.92 7.95
CA GLY A 52 -0.90 -5.84 7.63
C GLY A 52 -1.56 -4.79 6.77
N GLU A 53 -1.29 -3.52 7.08
CA GLU A 53 -1.68 -2.37 6.27
C GLU A 53 -0.44 -1.65 5.80
N SER A 54 -0.43 -1.26 4.51
CA SER A 54 0.69 -0.54 3.90
C SER A 54 2.03 -1.28 4.12
N TYR A 55 3.02 -0.67 4.75
CA TYR A 55 4.28 -1.33 5.11
C TYR A 55 4.05 -2.63 5.92
N GLY A 56 2.96 -2.72 6.68
CA GLY A 56 2.56 -3.95 7.36
C GLY A 56 2.36 -5.15 6.43
N CYS A 57 2.05 -4.93 5.15
CA CYS A 57 2.01 -6.00 4.13
C CYS A 57 3.42 -6.51 3.81
N THR A 58 4.39 -5.61 3.67
CA THR A 58 5.82 -5.95 3.51
C THR A 58 6.31 -6.77 4.70
N ARG A 59 6.05 -6.30 5.93
CA ARG A 59 6.37 -7.03 7.17
C ARG A 59 5.74 -8.41 7.19
N ALA A 60 4.44 -8.53 6.89
CA ALA A 60 3.73 -9.80 6.94
C ALA A 60 4.25 -10.80 5.91
N ALA A 61 4.53 -10.37 4.68
CA ALA A 61 5.11 -11.21 3.63
C ALA A 61 6.53 -11.69 3.99
N THR A 62 7.37 -10.77 4.47
CA THR A 62 8.75 -11.07 4.89
C THR A 62 8.76 -12.01 6.10
N ALA A 63 7.98 -11.71 7.14
CA ALA A 63 7.88 -12.56 8.32
C ALA A 63 7.37 -13.97 8.00
N ALA A 64 6.37 -14.09 7.12
CA ALA A 64 5.89 -15.40 6.67
C ALA A 64 6.95 -16.18 5.88
N GLY A 65 7.69 -15.49 5.01
CA GLY A 65 8.81 -16.06 4.27
C GLY A 65 9.94 -16.53 5.16
N MET A 66 10.33 -15.72 6.14
CA MET A 66 11.34 -16.07 7.15
C MET A 66 10.91 -17.23 8.02
N ALA A 67 9.67 -17.24 8.53
CA ALA A 67 9.12 -18.32 9.32
C ALA A 67 9.08 -19.64 8.54
N ALA A 68 8.83 -19.61 7.24
CA ALA A 68 8.84 -20.78 6.37
C ALA A 68 10.24 -21.18 5.90
N SER A 69 11.27 -20.38 6.09
CA SER A 69 12.63 -20.65 5.62
C SER A 69 13.34 -21.65 6.51
N ARG A 70 13.90 -22.73 5.92
CA ARG A 70 14.67 -23.73 6.66
C ARG A 70 16.04 -23.24 7.15
N SER A 71 16.50 -22.11 6.66
CA SER A 71 17.76 -21.50 7.09
C SER A 71 17.67 -20.76 8.43
N HIS A 72 16.47 -20.43 8.89
CA HIS A 72 16.23 -19.78 10.17
C HIS A 72 16.01 -20.82 11.28
N ALA A 73 16.79 -20.75 12.34
CA ALA A 73 16.69 -21.69 13.47
C ALA A 73 15.31 -21.66 14.17
N ARG A 74 14.57 -20.58 14.02
CA ARG A 74 13.24 -20.36 14.59
C ARG A 74 12.09 -20.85 13.72
N SER A 75 12.32 -21.08 12.44
CA SER A 75 11.29 -21.35 11.43
C SER A 75 10.58 -22.70 11.58
N TYR A 76 11.02 -23.54 12.47
CA TYR A 76 10.44 -24.88 12.62
C TYR A 76 9.11 -24.91 13.39
N ALA A 77 8.83 -23.88 14.17
CA ALA A 77 7.72 -23.90 15.10
C ALA A 77 6.57 -22.95 14.72
N LEU A 78 6.79 -21.99 13.81
CA LEU A 78 5.82 -20.96 13.49
C LEU A 78 5.31 -21.07 12.05
N ALA A 79 4.01 -21.28 11.90
CA ALA A 79 3.30 -21.24 10.65
C ALA A 79 2.06 -20.34 10.78
N PHE A 80 1.71 -19.63 9.72
CA PHE A 80 0.51 -18.81 9.65
C PHE A 80 -0.56 -19.50 8.80
N ASP A 81 -1.81 -19.37 9.21
CA ASP A 81 -2.98 -19.93 8.52
C ASP A 81 -3.54 -18.95 7.49
N GLY A 82 -3.36 -17.65 7.70
CA GLY A 82 -3.77 -16.65 6.73
C GLY A 82 -3.13 -15.29 6.94
N ILE A 83 -3.11 -14.51 5.87
CA ILE A 83 -2.63 -13.13 5.85
C ILE A 83 -3.67 -12.26 5.15
N VAL A 84 -4.06 -11.15 5.80
CA VAL A 84 -4.86 -10.08 5.22
C VAL A 84 -3.95 -8.91 4.93
N MET A 85 -3.92 -8.45 3.68
CA MET A 85 -3.08 -7.36 3.20
C MET A 85 -3.95 -6.19 2.74
N ILE A 86 -3.87 -5.07 3.44
CA ILE A 86 -4.64 -3.85 3.20
C ILE A 86 -3.71 -2.79 2.63
N GLY A 87 -4.07 -2.16 1.49
CA GLY A 87 -3.19 -1.18 0.85
C GLY A 87 -1.82 -1.78 0.54
N ASN A 88 -1.77 -2.75 -0.35
CA ASN A 88 -0.66 -3.69 -0.54
C ASN A 88 0.64 -3.04 -1.00
N THR A 89 1.75 -3.34 -0.32
CA THR A 89 3.13 -2.96 -0.67
C THR A 89 4.00 -4.15 -1.13
N VAL A 90 3.43 -5.35 -1.24
CA VAL A 90 4.18 -6.53 -1.72
C VAL A 90 4.45 -6.40 -3.21
N THR A 91 5.70 -6.61 -3.63
CA THR A 91 6.14 -6.40 -5.00
C THR A 91 7.05 -7.52 -5.50
N THR A 92 7.17 -7.62 -6.83
CA THR A 92 8.11 -8.54 -7.51
C THR A 92 9.38 -7.84 -7.99
N GLY A 93 9.49 -6.53 -7.83
CA GLY A 93 10.61 -5.73 -8.31
C GLY A 93 10.87 -4.49 -7.47
N LYS A 94 11.76 -3.63 -7.95
CA LYS A 94 12.08 -2.33 -7.35
C LYS A 94 11.16 -1.28 -7.96
N TYR A 95 10.28 -0.68 -7.16
CA TYR A 95 9.26 0.28 -7.65
C TYR A 95 9.65 1.74 -7.59
N PHE A 96 10.78 2.11 -6.97
CA PHE A 96 11.11 3.50 -6.71
C PHE A 96 12.36 3.93 -7.50
N GLU A 97 12.22 4.09 -8.81
CA GLU A 97 13.18 4.82 -9.63
C GLU A 97 12.63 6.23 -9.92
N ARG A 98 13.50 7.23 -10.04
CA ARG A 98 13.14 8.65 -10.20
C ARG A 98 12.40 8.99 -11.49
N GLU A 99 12.51 8.16 -12.51
CA GLU A 99 11.71 8.27 -13.73
C GLU A 99 10.48 7.38 -13.59
N VAL A 100 9.32 7.85 -14.05
CA VAL A 100 8.10 7.03 -14.05
C VAL A 100 8.30 5.87 -15.03
N PRO A 101 8.56 4.66 -14.57
CA PRO A 101 8.69 3.51 -15.46
C PRO A 101 7.40 3.29 -16.23
N VAL A 102 7.51 2.70 -17.42
CA VAL A 102 6.33 2.35 -18.22
C VAL A 102 5.37 1.48 -17.39
N GLU A 103 5.92 0.53 -16.64
CA GLU A 103 5.12 -0.35 -15.78
C GLU A 103 4.33 0.43 -14.73
N HIS A 104 4.93 1.45 -14.08
CA HIS A 104 4.22 2.26 -13.08
C HIS A 104 3.05 3.02 -13.70
N ALA A 105 3.26 3.66 -14.85
CA ALA A 105 2.21 4.40 -15.54
C ALA A 105 1.01 3.49 -15.89
N VAL A 106 1.28 2.24 -16.26
CA VAL A 106 0.24 1.24 -16.59
C VAL A 106 -0.49 0.76 -15.34
N VAL A 107 0.25 0.35 -14.29
CA VAL A 107 -0.38 -0.21 -13.09
C VAL A 107 -1.10 0.84 -12.24
N ALA A 108 -0.73 2.11 -12.33
CA ALA A 108 -1.41 3.21 -11.64
C ALA A 108 -2.72 3.64 -12.34
N PHE A 109 -2.83 3.40 -13.63
CA PHE A 109 -3.92 3.90 -14.46
C PHE A 109 -5.33 3.55 -13.97
N PRO A 110 -5.64 2.33 -13.48
CA PRO A 110 -6.95 2.01 -12.93
C PRO A 110 -7.35 2.89 -11.73
N SER A 111 -6.41 3.25 -10.86
CA SER A 111 -6.68 4.16 -9.73
C SER A 111 -6.93 5.59 -10.21
N TYR A 112 -6.19 6.06 -11.21
CA TYR A 112 -6.44 7.37 -11.82
C TYR A 112 -7.85 7.44 -12.44
N ALA A 113 -8.25 6.39 -13.15
CA ALA A 113 -9.58 6.29 -13.72
C ALA A 113 -10.67 6.30 -12.63
N ALA A 114 -10.48 5.56 -11.55
CA ALA A 114 -11.42 5.55 -10.43
C ALA A 114 -11.59 6.95 -9.81
N ILE A 115 -10.51 7.69 -9.59
CA ILE A 115 -10.55 9.04 -9.03
C ILE A 115 -11.27 10.01 -9.98
N HIS A 116 -10.98 9.92 -11.28
CA HIS A 116 -11.68 10.69 -12.29
C HIS A 116 -13.19 10.36 -12.31
N TRP A 117 -13.52 9.07 -12.27
CA TRP A 117 -14.92 8.61 -12.18
C TRP A 117 -15.65 9.24 -10.99
N TYR A 118 -15.02 9.25 -9.81
CA TYR A 118 -15.60 9.82 -8.59
C TYR A 118 -15.85 11.32 -8.68
N HIS A 119 -14.88 12.08 -9.20
CA HIS A 119 -14.98 13.54 -9.19
C HIS A 119 -15.74 14.14 -10.38
N ASN A 120 -15.66 13.50 -11.53
CA ASN A 120 -16.11 14.11 -12.77
C ASN A 120 -17.30 13.39 -13.42
N HIS A 121 -17.67 12.20 -12.91
CA HIS A 121 -18.79 11.41 -13.40
C HIS A 121 -18.85 11.33 -14.94
N PRO A 122 -17.78 10.85 -15.61
CA PRO A 122 -17.70 10.86 -17.08
C PRO A 122 -18.72 9.92 -17.75
N THR A 123 -19.35 9.04 -16.97
CA THR A 123 -20.31 8.02 -17.40
C THR A 123 -21.18 7.56 -16.24
N ASP A 124 -22.36 6.99 -16.56
CA ASP A 124 -23.26 6.33 -15.59
C ASP A 124 -22.86 4.86 -15.33
N GLU A 125 -21.78 4.38 -15.94
CA GLU A 125 -21.27 3.03 -15.75
C GLU A 125 -20.81 2.82 -14.28
N PRO A 126 -21.10 1.65 -13.66
CA PRO A 126 -20.61 1.33 -12.32
C PRO A 126 -19.07 1.41 -12.22
N LEU A 127 -18.57 1.88 -11.07
CA LEU A 127 -17.14 2.07 -10.80
C LEU A 127 -16.27 0.86 -11.20
N GLU A 128 -16.65 -0.33 -10.74
CA GLU A 128 -15.87 -1.55 -11.00
C GLU A 128 -15.77 -1.89 -12.48
N SER A 129 -16.84 -1.66 -13.24
CA SER A 129 -16.84 -1.86 -14.68
C SER A 129 -15.94 -0.85 -15.39
N PHE A 130 -16.03 0.43 -15.00
CA PHE A 130 -15.19 1.49 -15.54
C PHE A 130 -13.70 1.24 -15.25
N VAL A 131 -13.35 0.88 -14.02
CA VAL A 131 -11.98 0.55 -13.61
C VAL A 131 -11.45 -0.67 -14.36
N ARG A 132 -12.26 -1.70 -14.56
CA ARG A 132 -11.88 -2.88 -15.34
C ARG A 132 -11.54 -2.53 -16.79
N ARG A 133 -12.38 -1.70 -17.46
CA ARG A 133 -12.09 -1.22 -18.82
C ARG A 133 -10.84 -0.35 -18.87
N ALA A 134 -10.62 0.50 -17.86
CA ALA A 134 -9.41 1.30 -17.75
C ALA A 134 -8.17 0.40 -17.63
N LYS A 135 -8.25 -0.66 -16.83
CA LYS A 135 -7.17 -1.66 -16.74
C LYS A 135 -6.91 -2.35 -18.08
N GLU A 136 -7.95 -2.81 -18.75
CA GLU A 136 -7.81 -3.45 -20.08
C GLU A 136 -7.15 -2.51 -21.10
N PHE A 137 -7.56 -1.25 -21.14
CA PHE A 137 -6.91 -0.24 -21.97
C PHE A 137 -5.44 -0.03 -21.58
N ALA A 138 -5.15 0.04 -20.27
CA ALA A 138 -3.80 0.25 -19.79
C ALA A 138 -2.86 -0.92 -20.13
N ASP A 139 -3.31 -2.14 -19.95
CA ASP A 139 -2.54 -3.36 -20.18
C ASP A 139 -2.27 -3.63 -21.67
N THR A 140 -3.03 -3.02 -22.56
CA THR A 140 -2.96 -3.27 -24.02
C THR A 140 -2.50 -2.02 -24.78
N THR A 141 -3.41 -1.11 -25.03
CA THR A 141 -3.19 0.06 -25.90
C THR A 141 -2.20 1.04 -25.29
N TYR A 142 -2.36 1.39 -24.03
CA TYR A 142 -1.52 2.39 -23.36
C TYR A 142 -0.09 1.86 -23.16
N LEU A 143 0.07 0.62 -22.72
CA LEU A 143 1.37 -0.05 -22.61
C LEU A 143 2.14 -0.01 -23.93
N LEU A 144 1.50 -0.39 -25.03
CA LEU A 144 2.13 -0.38 -26.36
C LEU A 144 2.48 1.03 -26.83
N ALA A 145 1.63 2.01 -26.56
CA ALA A 145 1.89 3.41 -26.90
C ALA A 145 3.10 3.95 -26.14
N LEU A 146 3.20 3.68 -24.83
CA LEU A 146 4.36 4.06 -24.01
C LEU A 146 5.65 3.37 -24.49
N TYR A 147 5.58 2.07 -24.81
CA TYR A 147 6.73 1.31 -25.28
C TYR A 147 7.26 1.82 -26.64
N ARG A 148 6.36 2.17 -27.56
CA ARG A 148 6.72 2.73 -28.88
C ARG A 148 7.27 4.15 -28.80
N GLY A 149 6.87 4.93 -27.80
CA GLY A 149 7.39 6.28 -27.57
C GLY A 149 7.32 7.15 -28.81
N ASN A 150 8.45 7.67 -29.25
CA ASN A 150 8.51 8.56 -30.43
C ASN A 150 8.24 7.83 -31.76
N SER A 151 8.26 6.52 -31.81
CA SER A 151 7.91 5.75 -33.01
C SER A 151 6.41 5.52 -33.19
N LEU A 152 5.59 5.98 -32.23
CA LEU A 152 4.13 5.91 -32.34
C LEU A 152 3.64 6.91 -33.41
N PRO A 153 2.90 6.46 -34.45
CA PRO A 153 2.34 7.35 -35.45
C PRO A 153 1.44 8.41 -34.85
N GLU A 154 1.43 9.63 -35.41
CA GLU A 154 0.70 10.75 -34.85
C GLU A 154 -0.80 10.46 -34.71
N GLN A 155 -1.43 9.83 -35.69
CA GLN A 155 -2.86 9.48 -35.61
C GLN A 155 -3.15 8.53 -34.46
N GLU A 156 -2.30 7.51 -34.26
CA GLU A 156 -2.45 6.57 -33.13
C GLU A 156 -2.21 7.28 -31.79
N ARG A 157 -1.23 8.20 -31.75
CA ARG A 157 -0.96 9.03 -30.56
C ARG A 157 -2.18 9.85 -30.15
N GLU A 158 -2.83 10.48 -31.12
CA GLU A 158 -4.05 11.26 -30.91
C GLU A 158 -5.21 10.40 -30.38
N ASP A 159 -5.34 9.19 -30.91
CA ASP A 159 -6.38 8.25 -30.47
C ASP A 159 -6.13 7.79 -29.03
N VAL A 160 -4.87 7.55 -28.66
CA VAL A 160 -4.46 7.20 -27.30
C VAL A 160 -4.68 8.36 -26.33
N ILE A 161 -4.31 9.60 -26.72
CA ILE A 161 -4.54 10.81 -25.92
C ILE A 161 -6.03 10.95 -25.58
N ARG A 162 -6.92 10.81 -26.58
CA ARG A 162 -8.38 10.91 -26.34
C ARG A 162 -8.87 9.85 -25.35
N GLN A 163 -8.37 8.63 -25.45
CA GLN A 163 -8.76 7.55 -24.53
C GLN A 163 -8.23 7.79 -23.11
N ILE A 164 -6.96 8.21 -22.97
CA ILE A 164 -6.41 8.58 -21.66
C ILE A 164 -7.23 9.70 -21.02
N GLN A 165 -7.57 10.74 -21.78
CA GLN A 165 -8.40 11.84 -21.27
C GLN A 165 -9.79 11.35 -20.81
N ALA A 166 -10.42 10.47 -21.57
CA ALA A 166 -11.73 9.92 -21.22
C ALA A 166 -11.70 9.10 -19.92
N PHE A 167 -10.61 8.40 -19.64
CA PHE A 167 -10.45 7.62 -18.41
C PHE A 167 -9.96 8.44 -17.23
N THR A 168 -9.06 9.41 -17.43
CA THR A 168 -8.31 10.04 -16.32
C THR A 168 -8.61 11.52 -16.13
N GLY A 169 -9.24 12.18 -17.09
CA GLY A 169 -9.53 13.62 -17.04
C GLY A 169 -8.31 14.52 -17.17
N VAL A 170 -7.10 13.98 -17.35
CA VAL A 170 -5.90 14.82 -17.52
C VAL A 170 -5.93 15.56 -18.86
N SER A 171 -5.35 16.75 -18.89
CA SER A 171 -5.40 17.57 -20.10
C SER A 171 -4.51 17.03 -21.22
N ARG A 172 -4.90 17.33 -22.47
CA ARG A 172 -4.09 17.05 -23.66
C ARG A 172 -2.67 17.63 -23.53
N GLN A 173 -2.57 18.87 -23.08
CA GLN A 173 -1.29 19.55 -22.92
C GLN A 173 -0.37 18.79 -21.96
N TYR A 174 -0.91 18.38 -20.82
CA TYR A 174 -0.19 17.55 -19.85
C TYR A 174 0.39 16.28 -20.50
N LEU A 175 -0.44 15.53 -21.25
CA LEU A 175 -0.03 14.28 -21.90
C LEU A 175 1.03 14.49 -22.99
N THR A 176 0.92 15.59 -23.73
CA THR A 176 1.89 15.93 -24.78
C THR A 176 3.24 16.29 -24.18
N ASP A 177 3.26 17.11 -23.13
CA ASP A 177 4.49 17.57 -22.47
C ASP A 177 5.26 16.44 -21.78
N ARG A 178 4.56 15.35 -21.43
CA ARG A 178 5.10 14.20 -20.67
C ARG A 178 5.17 12.92 -21.48
N ALA A 179 5.12 12.99 -22.79
CA ALA A 179 5.17 11.82 -23.68
C ALA A 179 4.19 10.71 -23.27
N LEU A 180 2.95 11.09 -22.96
CA LEU A 180 1.83 10.26 -22.49
C LEU A 180 1.96 9.70 -21.07
N ARG A 181 3.05 9.97 -20.34
CA ARG A 181 3.25 9.45 -18.98
C ARG A 181 2.46 10.25 -17.96
N ILE A 182 1.89 9.54 -17.01
CA ILE A 182 1.20 10.14 -15.87
C ILE A 182 1.92 9.66 -14.61
N ASP A 183 2.39 10.59 -13.79
CA ASP A 183 2.91 10.35 -12.45
C ASP A 183 1.88 10.74 -11.38
N ASP A 184 2.02 10.15 -10.19
CA ASP A 184 1.05 10.29 -9.11
C ASP A 184 0.87 11.73 -8.64
N GLU A 185 1.97 12.46 -8.48
CA GLU A 185 1.94 13.81 -7.94
C GLU A 185 1.26 14.77 -8.90
N SER A 186 1.71 14.75 -10.15
CA SER A 186 1.12 15.59 -11.19
C SER A 186 -0.34 15.22 -11.47
N PHE A 187 -0.70 13.93 -11.44
CA PHE A 187 -2.09 13.50 -11.59
C PHE A 187 -2.99 14.11 -10.51
N ARG A 188 -2.56 14.07 -9.26
CA ARG A 188 -3.32 14.63 -8.13
C ARG A 188 -3.60 16.14 -8.29
N LEU A 189 -2.68 16.84 -8.92
CA LEU A 189 -2.83 18.28 -9.23
C LEU A 189 -3.69 18.54 -10.46
N GLU A 190 -3.72 17.60 -11.42
CA GLU A 190 -4.30 17.80 -12.74
C GLU A 190 -5.78 17.40 -12.81
N VAL A 191 -6.18 16.30 -12.17
CA VAL A 191 -7.48 15.64 -12.36
C VAL A 191 -8.71 16.52 -12.08
N ILE A 192 -8.59 17.49 -11.17
CA ILE A 192 -9.65 18.46 -10.81
C ILE A 192 -9.14 19.91 -10.77
N LYS A 193 -8.11 20.22 -11.55
CA LYS A 193 -7.51 21.55 -11.56
C LYS A 193 -8.50 22.65 -11.93
N ASP A 194 -9.44 22.36 -12.81
CA ASP A 194 -10.51 23.24 -13.23
C ASP A 194 -11.48 23.61 -12.09
N LYS A 195 -11.53 22.78 -11.04
CA LYS A 195 -12.27 23.04 -9.80
C LYS A 195 -11.45 23.82 -8.76
N GLY A 196 -10.22 24.23 -9.10
CA GLY A 196 -9.33 24.96 -8.19
C GLY A 196 -8.82 24.13 -7.00
N ALA A 197 -8.79 22.81 -7.14
CA ALA A 197 -8.43 21.87 -6.06
C ALA A 197 -7.45 20.81 -6.55
N SER A 198 -6.86 20.10 -5.59
CA SER A 198 -6.07 18.86 -5.79
C SER A 198 -6.66 17.72 -4.94
N VAL A 199 -6.36 16.48 -5.33
CA VAL A 199 -6.79 15.29 -4.58
C VAL A 199 -5.67 14.77 -3.70
N ALA A 200 -6.05 14.12 -2.58
CA ALA A 200 -5.11 13.53 -1.65
C ALA A 200 -4.47 12.24 -2.19
N ARG A 201 -3.30 11.90 -1.65
CA ARG A 201 -2.53 10.70 -2.02
C ARG A 201 -3.16 9.43 -1.46
N PHE A 202 -3.52 9.43 -0.18
CA PHE A 202 -4.05 8.23 0.47
C PHE A 202 -5.54 8.01 0.19
N ASP A 203 -6.27 9.05 -0.21
CA ASP A 203 -7.66 8.92 -0.62
C ASP A 203 -8.02 9.99 -1.64
N GLY A 204 -8.02 9.63 -2.91
CA GLY A 204 -8.31 10.53 -4.01
C GLY A 204 -9.70 11.17 -3.98
N ARG A 205 -10.61 10.76 -3.09
CA ARG A 205 -11.90 11.44 -2.87
C ARG A 205 -11.77 12.72 -2.04
N ILE A 206 -10.69 12.83 -1.25
CA ILE A 206 -10.43 13.98 -0.39
C ILE A 206 -9.68 15.03 -1.18
N THR A 207 -10.10 16.26 -1.03
CA THR A 207 -9.57 17.41 -1.78
C THR A 207 -9.10 18.51 -0.85
N ARG A 208 -8.15 19.33 -1.34
CA ARG A 208 -7.81 20.62 -0.74
C ARG A 208 -7.71 21.71 -1.82
N PRO A 209 -7.93 22.99 -1.47
CA PRO A 209 -7.75 24.11 -2.41
C PRO A 209 -6.29 24.22 -2.88
N ARG A 210 -6.06 24.49 -4.16
CA ARG A 210 -4.71 24.62 -4.74
C ARG A 210 -3.91 25.83 -4.25
N TYR A 211 -4.56 26.82 -3.62
CA TYR A 211 -3.85 27.98 -3.06
C TYR A 211 -3.17 27.70 -1.71
N VAL A 212 -3.41 26.55 -1.11
CA VAL A 212 -2.63 26.08 0.03
C VAL A 212 -1.27 25.65 -0.49
N PRO A 213 -0.18 26.32 -0.06
CA PRO A 213 1.15 25.93 -0.51
C PRO A 213 1.38 24.45 -0.17
N GLU A 214 1.87 23.70 -1.14
CA GLU A 214 2.40 22.37 -0.82
C GLU A 214 3.67 22.58 -0.02
N ALA A 215 3.88 21.75 1.01
CA ALA A 215 5.14 21.72 1.70
C ALA A 215 6.21 21.34 0.67
N VAL A 216 7.13 22.26 0.43
CA VAL A 216 8.11 22.19 -0.65
C VAL A 216 9.12 21.08 -0.46
N GLU A 217 9.13 20.44 0.72
CA GLU A 217 10.15 19.44 1.03
C GLU A 217 9.55 18.20 1.70
N GLN A 218 9.60 17.12 0.97
CA GLN A 218 9.36 15.76 1.48
C GLN A 218 10.49 15.27 2.41
N ASP A 219 11.35 16.16 2.89
CA ASP A 219 12.62 15.83 3.55
C ASP A 219 12.51 15.25 4.95
N ALA A 220 11.33 15.16 5.53
CA ALA A 220 11.21 14.71 6.92
C ALA A 220 10.24 13.55 7.12
N GLY A 221 9.85 12.82 6.08
CA GLY A 221 8.82 11.78 6.20
C GLY A 221 7.43 12.35 6.55
N VAL A 222 7.29 13.66 6.50
CA VAL A 222 6.00 14.34 6.63
C VAL A 222 5.33 14.28 5.26
N TYR A 223 4.31 13.48 5.16
CA TYR A 223 3.47 13.45 3.96
C TYR A 223 2.55 14.66 4.01
N ASP A 224 2.81 15.65 3.16
CA ASP A 224 1.87 16.72 2.88
C ASP A 224 0.68 16.13 2.11
N ASP A 225 -0.30 15.63 2.85
CA ASP A 225 -1.46 14.94 2.29
C ASP A 225 -2.75 15.33 3.01
N ALA A 226 -3.74 15.77 2.24
CA ALA A 226 -5.03 16.22 2.78
C ALA A 226 -5.80 15.11 3.54
N SER A 227 -5.55 13.84 3.26
CA SER A 227 -6.13 12.74 4.04
C SER A 227 -5.50 12.66 5.43
N SER A 228 -4.19 12.82 5.51
CA SER A 228 -3.45 12.83 6.78
C SER A 228 -3.86 14.01 7.64
N ASP A 229 -4.03 15.19 7.04
CA ASP A 229 -4.53 16.40 7.73
C ASP A 229 -5.92 16.15 8.32
N ARG A 230 -6.79 15.48 7.57
CA ARG A 230 -8.16 15.22 7.97
C ARG A 230 -8.27 14.15 9.06
N TYR A 231 -7.56 13.05 8.94
CA TYR A 231 -7.74 11.87 9.78
C TYR A 231 -6.70 11.71 10.87
N GLY A 232 -5.48 12.20 10.68
CA GLY A 232 -4.39 12.03 11.64
C GLY A 232 -4.73 12.52 13.05
N PRO A 233 -5.18 13.78 13.21
CA PRO A 233 -5.55 14.30 14.54
C PRO A 233 -6.70 13.54 15.20
N VAL A 234 -7.67 13.07 14.40
CA VAL A 234 -8.83 12.32 14.90
C VAL A 234 -8.39 10.95 15.40
N PHE A 235 -7.61 10.22 14.59
CA PHE A 235 -7.09 8.91 15.00
C PHE A 235 -6.19 9.01 16.23
N PHE A 236 -5.30 9.98 16.28
CA PHE A 236 -4.45 10.19 17.43
C PHE A 236 -5.28 10.48 18.68
N GLY A 237 -6.22 11.42 18.58
CA GLY A 237 -7.08 11.83 19.71
C GLY A 237 -7.96 10.70 20.23
N VAL A 238 -8.57 9.92 19.33
CA VAL A 238 -9.41 8.77 19.72
C VAL A 238 -8.56 7.64 20.30
N THR A 239 -7.41 7.35 19.70
CA THR A 239 -6.51 6.30 20.19
C THR A 239 -6.03 6.61 21.61
N THR A 240 -5.51 7.79 21.84
CA THR A 240 -4.94 8.18 23.13
C THR A 240 -5.99 8.54 24.18
N GLY A 241 -7.07 9.21 23.76
CA GLY A 241 -8.10 9.72 24.68
C GLY A 241 -9.25 8.75 24.97
N VAL A 242 -9.47 7.73 24.13
CA VAL A 242 -10.60 6.80 24.27
C VAL A 242 -10.12 5.35 24.34
N ILE A 243 -9.39 4.87 23.31
CA ILE A 243 -9.05 3.45 23.21
C ILE A 243 -8.08 3.02 24.32
N PHE A 244 -7.02 3.77 24.56
CA PHE A 244 -6.05 3.42 25.59
C PHE A 244 -6.64 3.41 26.99
N PRO A 245 -7.44 4.40 27.43
CA PRO A 245 -8.17 4.32 28.69
C PRO A 245 -9.10 3.09 28.79
N GLN A 246 -9.84 2.76 27.73
CA GLN A 246 -10.70 1.57 27.72
C GLN A 246 -9.92 0.26 27.86
N LEU A 247 -8.68 0.22 27.34
CA LEU A 247 -7.77 -0.90 27.48
C LEU A 247 -6.94 -0.87 28.76
N ASN A 248 -7.21 0.09 29.67
CA ASN A 248 -6.45 0.33 30.89
C ASN A 248 -4.95 0.57 30.64
N ILE A 249 -4.62 1.23 29.53
CA ILE A 249 -3.26 1.64 29.18
C ILE A 249 -3.04 3.06 29.70
N HIS A 250 -2.19 3.18 30.72
CA HIS A 250 -1.83 4.46 31.35
C HIS A 250 -0.30 4.55 31.43
N LEU A 251 0.30 5.14 30.39
CA LEU A 251 1.75 5.34 30.34
C LEU A 251 2.06 6.83 30.29
N ASP A 252 2.96 7.28 31.17
CA ASP A 252 3.45 8.66 31.15
C ASP A 252 4.52 8.83 30.06
N ARG A 253 4.07 8.68 28.82
CA ARG A 253 4.90 8.76 27.61
C ARG A 253 4.06 9.23 26.43
N VAL A 254 4.70 9.97 25.52
CA VAL A 254 4.09 10.32 24.24
C VAL A 254 3.99 9.07 23.37
N TYR A 255 2.80 8.83 22.83
CA TYR A 255 2.61 7.81 21.80
C TYR A 255 3.17 8.32 20.46
N VAL A 256 4.06 7.57 19.83
CA VAL A 256 4.72 7.93 18.57
C VAL A 256 4.03 7.21 17.41
N PRO A 257 3.11 7.84 16.67
CA PRO A 257 2.32 7.16 15.65
C PRO A 257 3.17 6.70 14.46
N SER A 258 4.28 7.40 14.19
CA SER A 258 5.19 7.05 13.10
C SER A 258 6.64 7.34 13.52
N ALA A 259 7.53 6.37 13.36
CA ALA A 259 8.94 6.58 13.61
C ALA A 259 9.57 7.43 12.50
N CYS A 260 10.33 8.46 12.88
CA CYS A 260 11.15 9.17 11.93
C CYS A 260 12.41 8.33 11.63
N MET A 261 12.43 7.70 10.46
CA MET A 261 13.56 6.89 10.00
C MET A 261 14.64 7.74 9.32
N TYR A 262 14.36 9.01 9.06
CA TYR A 262 15.33 9.94 8.50
C TYR A 262 16.03 10.70 9.61
N ASP A 263 17.35 10.58 9.66
CA ASP A 263 18.15 11.36 10.60
C ASP A 263 18.38 12.78 10.05
N MET A 264 17.69 13.75 10.65
CA MET A 264 17.76 15.16 10.26
C MET A 264 19.18 15.76 10.41
N PHE A 265 20.00 15.22 11.32
CA PHE A 265 21.36 15.73 11.56
C PHE A 265 22.36 15.18 10.56
N THR A 266 22.31 13.88 10.30
CA THR A 266 23.21 13.22 9.33
C THR A 266 22.69 13.22 7.91
N LYS A 267 21.43 13.62 7.71
CA LYS A 267 20.70 13.56 6.42
C LYS A 267 20.75 12.18 5.77
N LYS A 268 20.65 11.14 6.59
CA LYS A 268 20.66 9.74 6.14
C LYS A 268 19.37 9.04 6.50
N ASP A 269 18.92 8.18 5.59
CA ASP A 269 17.88 7.19 5.89
C ASP A 269 18.46 6.13 6.82
N ARG A 270 17.86 5.96 7.99
CA ARG A 270 18.26 4.96 8.99
C ARG A 270 17.74 3.56 8.66
N TRP A 271 16.86 3.47 7.67
CA TRP A 271 16.20 2.22 7.33
C TRP A 271 17.03 1.42 6.32
N ASN A 272 17.40 0.20 6.68
CA ASN A 272 18.02 -0.74 5.74
C ASN A 272 16.94 -1.28 4.75
N ARG A 273 17.11 -0.93 3.47
CA ARG A 273 16.20 -1.36 2.39
C ARG A 273 16.71 -2.59 1.63
N GLU A 274 17.84 -3.13 2.04
CA GLU A 274 18.34 -4.38 1.48
C GLU A 274 17.42 -5.53 1.88
N ALA A 275 17.15 -6.41 0.94
CA ALA A 275 16.33 -7.61 1.14
C ALA A 275 17.10 -8.82 0.60
N PRO A 276 18.11 -9.32 1.36
CA PRO A 276 18.94 -10.46 0.94
C PRO A 276 18.13 -11.72 0.64
N MET A 277 16.99 -11.90 1.30
CA MET A 277 16.08 -13.04 1.05
C MET A 277 15.21 -12.86 -0.19
N GLY A 278 15.40 -11.78 -0.97
CA GLY A 278 14.66 -11.49 -2.18
C GLY A 278 13.46 -10.57 -1.99
N THR A 279 12.71 -10.35 -3.07
CA THR A 279 11.55 -9.45 -3.04
C THR A 279 10.45 -9.97 -2.13
N THR A 280 9.60 -9.08 -1.64
CA THR A 280 8.47 -9.44 -0.77
C THR A 280 7.48 -10.41 -1.45
N GLY A 281 7.31 -10.32 -2.76
CA GLY A 281 6.52 -11.30 -3.53
C GLY A 281 7.15 -12.69 -3.53
N ALA A 282 8.48 -12.78 -3.64
CA ALA A 282 9.20 -14.06 -3.54
C ALA A 282 9.10 -14.65 -2.12
N GLN A 283 9.19 -13.81 -1.08
CA GLN A 283 9.00 -14.23 0.31
C GLN A 283 7.59 -14.80 0.54
N LEU A 284 6.56 -14.09 0.06
CA LEU A 284 5.18 -14.55 0.15
C LEU A 284 4.97 -15.88 -0.60
N ARG A 285 5.50 -15.99 -1.82
CA ARG A 285 5.45 -17.23 -2.60
C ARG A 285 6.07 -18.39 -1.83
N ASN A 286 7.28 -18.21 -1.30
CA ASN A 286 7.98 -19.23 -0.53
C ASN A 286 7.19 -19.66 0.70
N ALA A 287 6.59 -18.71 1.43
CA ALA A 287 5.72 -18.99 2.56
C ALA A 287 4.53 -19.86 2.16
N MET A 288 3.83 -19.48 1.08
CA MET A 288 2.63 -20.19 0.61
C MET A 288 2.92 -21.60 0.10
N TYR A 289 4.06 -21.82 -0.57
CA TYR A 289 4.44 -23.17 -1.02
C TYR A 289 4.92 -24.06 0.10
N ARG A 290 5.51 -23.52 1.15
CA ARG A 290 5.99 -24.31 2.30
C ARG A 290 4.94 -24.51 3.37
N THR A 291 3.96 -23.62 3.45
CA THR A 291 2.82 -23.71 4.37
C THR A 291 1.55 -23.97 3.58
N HIS A 292 1.18 -25.25 3.44
CA HIS A 292 0.09 -25.69 2.55
C HIS A 292 -1.27 -25.09 2.87
N GLY A 293 -1.53 -24.75 4.13
CA GLY A 293 -2.79 -24.11 4.55
C GLY A 293 -2.81 -22.60 4.46
N LEU A 294 -1.67 -21.94 4.15
CA LEU A 294 -1.57 -20.48 4.13
C LEU A 294 -2.38 -19.90 2.99
N ARG A 295 -3.33 -19.03 3.33
CA ARG A 295 -4.17 -18.27 2.41
C ARG A 295 -3.86 -16.78 2.51
N VAL A 296 -4.16 -16.02 1.47
CA VAL A 296 -3.94 -14.57 1.44
C VAL A 296 -5.18 -13.85 0.93
N LEU A 297 -5.62 -12.82 1.64
CA LEU A 297 -6.62 -11.86 1.21
C LEU A 297 -5.94 -10.52 0.97
N PHE A 298 -5.97 -10.05 -0.28
CA PHE A 298 -5.62 -8.69 -0.64
C PHE A 298 -6.87 -7.82 -0.65
N ALA A 299 -6.82 -6.70 0.05
CA ALA A 299 -7.89 -5.72 0.14
C ALA A 299 -7.32 -4.34 -0.20
N ASN A 300 -7.85 -3.69 -1.26
CA ASN A 300 -7.33 -2.40 -1.71
C ASN A 300 -8.43 -1.45 -2.11
N GLY A 301 -8.20 -0.15 -1.86
CA GLY A 301 -9.10 0.90 -2.30
C GLY A 301 -8.86 1.28 -3.76
N TYR A 302 -9.94 1.56 -4.50
CA TYR A 302 -9.84 2.03 -5.88
C TYR A 302 -9.26 3.45 -5.98
N TYR A 303 -9.44 4.28 -4.94
CA TYR A 303 -9.01 5.69 -4.92
C TYR A 303 -7.66 5.90 -4.22
N ASP A 304 -6.91 4.83 -4.03
CA ASP A 304 -5.58 4.83 -3.42
C ASP A 304 -4.51 5.12 -4.48
N THR A 305 -3.74 6.21 -4.30
CA THR A 305 -2.55 6.51 -5.12
C THR A 305 -1.23 6.30 -4.37
N ALA A 306 -1.29 5.82 -3.14
CA ALA A 306 -0.10 5.38 -2.42
C ALA A 306 0.27 3.93 -2.74
N THR A 307 -0.76 3.07 -2.92
CA THR A 307 -0.62 1.67 -3.30
C THR A 307 -1.73 1.28 -4.28
N HIS A 308 -1.50 1.55 -5.56
CA HIS A 308 -2.50 1.34 -6.61
C HIS A 308 -3.00 -0.10 -6.69
N ILE A 309 -4.30 -0.28 -6.90
CA ILE A 309 -4.88 -1.62 -7.07
C ILE A 309 -4.27 -2.38 -8.26
N GLY A 310 -3.84 -1.69 -9.30
CA GLY A 310 -3.17 -2.30 -10.45
C GLY A 310 -1.82 -2.93 -10.11
N ILE A 311 -1.12 -2.42 -9.09
CA ILE A 311 0.12 -3.03 -8.58
C ILE A 311 -0.14 -4.45 -8.06
N ILE A 312 -1.29 -4.65 -7.39
CA ILE A 312 -1.65 -5.98 -6.89
C ILE A 312 -1.91 -6.92 -8.05
N HIS A 313 -2.67 -6.50 -9.06
CA HIS A 313 -2.90 -7.32 -10.25
C HIS A 313 -1.57 -7.73 -10.90
N TYR A 314 -0.69 -6.76 -11.15
CA TYR A 314 0.62 -7.04 -11.72
C TYR A 314 1.45 -8.02 -10.86
N MET A 315 1.47 -7.79 -9.55
CA MET A 315 2.19 -8.66 -8.61
C MET A 315 1.61 -10.09 -8.62
N LEU A 316 0.29 -10.24 -8.62
CA LEU A 316 -0.37 -11.54 -8.66
C LEU A 316 -0.03 -12.31 -9.94
N ASP A 317 0.00 -11.61 -11.08
CA ASP A 317 0.32 -12.20 -12.39
C ASP A 317 1.79 -12.63 -12.49
N HIS A 318 2.71 -12.05 -11.70
CA HIS A 318 4.16 -12.26 -11.85
C HIS A 318 4.85 -12.93 -10.65
N ALA A 319 4.23 -12.94 -9.47
CA ALA A 319 4.86 -13.49 -8.26
C ALA A 319 4.86 -15.04 -8.21
N GLY A 320 4.07 -15.71 -9.03
CA GLY A 320 3.95 -17.17 -9.05
C GLY A 320 3.32 -17.73 -7.77
N LEU A 321 2.33 -17.05 -7.23
CA LEU A 321 1.58 -17.49 -6.04
C LEU A 321 0.62 -18.64 -6.41
N PRO A 322 0.29 -19.54 -5.47
CA PRO A 322 -0.78 -20.52 -5.65
C PRO A 322 -2.14 -19.82 -5.59
N MET A 323 -2.67 -19.47 -6.77
CA MET A 323 -3.83 -18.59 -6.93
C MET A 323 -5.14 -19.15 -6.37
N ASP A 324 -5.24 -20.46 -6.19
CA ASP A 324 -6.35 -21.14 -5.52
C ASP A 324 -6.52 -20.75 -4.04
N ARG A 325 -5.47 -20.17 -3.45
CA ARG A 325 -5.42 -19.70 -2.06
C ARG A 325 -5.31 -18.19 -1.92
N VAL A 326 -5.49 -17.46 -3.01
CA VAL A 326 -5.44 -16.00 -3.05
C VAL A 326 -6.83 -15.42 -3.33
N THR A 327 -7.20 -14.41 -2.57
CA THR A 327 -8.41 -13.61 -2.81
C THR A 327 -8.02 -12.15 -2.97
N LEU A 328 -8.56 -11.48 -3.98
CA LEU A 328 -8.43 -10.03 -4.17
C LEU A 328 -9.80 -9.37 -4.07
N LYS A 329 -9.90 -8.31 -3.28
CA LYS A 329 -11.08 -7.46 -3.11
C LYS A 329 -10.74 -5.99 -3.34
N GLY A 330 -11.49 -5.34 -4.23
CA GLY A 330 -11.49 -3.88 -4.41
C GLY A 330 -12.59 -3.24 -3.58
N TYR A 331 -12.31 -2.04 -3.04
CA TYR A 331 -13.29 -1.27 -2.24
C TYR A 331 -13.42 0.15 -2.79
N PRO A 332 -14.62 0.75 -2.76
CA PRO A 332 -14.82 2.14 -3.13
C PRO A 332 -14.30 3.07 -2.02
N SER A 333 -13.00 2.98 -1.74
CA SER A 333 -12.28 3.70 -0.68
C SER A 333 -10.85 4.03 -1.11
N GLY A 334 -10.13 4.78 -0.28
CA GLY A 334 -8.71 5.04 -0.42
C GLY A 334 -7.83 3.98 0.26
N HIS A 335 -6.63 4.38 0.66
CA HIS A 335 -5.62 3.54 1.31
C HIS A 335 -6.13 2.90 2.60
N MET A 336 -6.77 3.69 3.44
CA MET A 336 -7.48 3.25 4.64
C MET A 336 -8.88 2.78 4.23
N ILE A 337 -8.99 1.56 3.73
CA ILE A 337 -10.21 1.03 3.13
C ILE A 337 -11.41 0.96 4.10
N TYR A 338 -11.16 1.00 5.40
CA TYR A 338 -12.17 1.02 6.46
C TYR A 338 -12.80 2.41 6.71
N ILE A 339 -12.40 3.43 5.97
CA ILE A 339 -13.03 4.75 6.07
C ILE A 339 -14.42 4.72 5.44
N GLY A 340 -15.42 5.02 6.26
CA GLY A 340 -16.84 4.96 5.92
C GLY A 340 -17.52 3.70 6.45
N GLU A 341 -18.77 3.86 6.89
CA GLU A 341 -19.51 2.81 7.59
C GLU A 341 -19.72 1.55 6.72
N ASP A 342 -20.06 1.73 5.45
CA ASP A 342 -20.29 0.61 4.54
C ASP A 342 -18.98 -0.12 4.22
N ASN A 343 -17.88 0.60 4.07
CA ASN A 343 -16.57 0.00 3.80
C ASN A 343 -16.05 -0.79 5.00
N VAL A 344 -16.18 -0.29 6.22
CA VAL A 344 -15.74 -1.03 7.42
C VAL A 344 -16.61 -2.29 7.64
N LYS A 345 -17.89 -2.23 7.33
CA LYS A 345 -18.79 -3.40 7.39
C LYS A 345 -18.40 -4.44 6.34
N ALA A 346 -18.17 -4.02 5.10
CA ALA A 346 -17.76 -4.90 4.00
C ALA A 346 -16.41 -5.57 4.30
N LEU A 347 -15.40 -4.80 4.67
CA LEU A 347 -14.08 -5.32 5.05
C LEU A 347 -14.17 -6.30 6.23
N SER A 348 -14.91 -5.95 7.27
CA SER A 348 -15.10 -6.81 8.45
C SER A 348 -15.77 -8.13 8.07
N SER A 349 -16.76 -8.10 7.18
CA SER A 349 -17.44 -9.29 6.66
C SER A 349 -16.50 -10.17 5.83
N ASP A 350 -15.68 -9.55 4.96
CA ASP A 350 -14.73 -10.27 4.11
C ASP A 350 -13.61 -10.92 4.95
N ILE A 351 -13.06 -10.21 5.93
CA ILE A 351 -12.07 -10.77 6.87
C ILE A 351 -12.68 -11.93 7.68
N ARG A 352 -13.89 -11.76 8.21
CA ARG A 352 -14.59 -12.84 8.93
C ARG A 352 -14.78 -14.07 8.04
N SER A 353 -15.24 -13.88 6.81
CA SER A 353 -15.41 -14.95 5.84
C SER A 353 -14.09 -15.62 5.50
N PHE A 354 -13.02 -14.86 5.34
CA PHE A 354 -11.66 -15.36 5.09
C PHE A 354 -11.15 -16.23 6.24
N ILE A 355 -11.42 -15.85 7.49
CA ILE A 355 -10.99 -16.61 8.68
C ILE A 355 -11.83 -17.89 8.85
N THR A 356 -13.16 -17.82 8.62
CA THR A 356 -14.08 -18.91 9.03
C THR A 356 -14.36 -19.94 7.93
N LYS A 357 -14.14 -19.61 6.66
CA LYS A 357 -14.45 -20.49 5.52
C LYS A 357 -13.24 -21.26 4.97
N GLY A 358 -12.16 -21.25 5.68
CA GLY A 358 -10.92 -21.92 5.30
C GLY A 358 -10.76 -23.30 5.84
#